data_ce9e6fc54704e24a2316b42342ece730
#
_entry.id   ce9e6fc54704e24a2316b42342ece730
#
_cell.length_a   1.000
_cell.length_b   1.000
_cell.length_c   1.000
_cell.angle_alpha   90.00
_cell.angle_beta   90.00
_cell.angle_gamma   90.00
#
_symmetry.space_group_name_H-M   'P 1'
#
loop_
_entity.id
_entity.type
_entity.pdbx_description
1 polymer ?
#
loop_
_entity_poly.entity_id
_entity_poly.type
_entity_poly.pdbx_seq_one_letter_code
_entity_poly.pdbx_strand_id
1 'polypeptide(L)' 'SEDNSELSGAIAQLSTVHEKIEQVHHEQAHADFYYLSELIKDYIGLVGAVKDVFQVSF' A
#
# COMPACT_ATOMS: atom_id res chain seq x y z
N SER A 1 -40.45 -13.02 0.28
CA SER A 1 -40.87 -12.85 1.66
C SER A 1 -40.06 -11.73 2.33
N GLU A 2 -40.54 -11.22 3.43
CA GLU A 2 -39.85 -10.17 4.21
C GLU A 2 -38.48 -10.65 4.69
N ASP A 3 -38.38 -11.93 5.09
CA ASP A 3 -37.11 -12.51 5.56
C ASP A 3 -36.05 -12.52 4.47
N ASN A 4 -36.42 -12.81 3.24
CA ASN A 4 -35.50 -12.79 2.11
C ASN A 4 -35.05 -11.36 1.79
N SER A 5 -35.95 -10.39 1.98
CA SER A 5 -35.64 -8.99 1.76
C SER A 5 -34.63 -8.45 2.77
N GLU A 6 -34.83 -8.80 4.05
CA GLU A 6 -33.91 -8.43 5.12
C GLU A 6 -32.54 -9.07 4.94
N LEU A 7 -32.53 -10.36 4.61
CA LEU A 7 -31.29 -11.09 4.34
C LEU A 7 -30.54 -10.49 3.16
N SER A 8 -31.24 -10.21 2.06
CA SER A 8 -30.65 -9.58 0.88
C SER A 8 -30.04 -8.22 1.21
N GLY A 9 -30.73 -7.44 2.03
CA GLY A 9 -30.23 -6.14 2.49
C GLY A 9 -28.98 -6.26 3.34
N ALA A 10 -28.96 -7.23 4.25
CA ALA A 10 -27.81 -7.49 5.11
C ALA A 10 -26.60 -7.94 4.27
N ILE A 11 -26.79 -8.81 3.30
CA ILE A 11 -25.75 -9.27 2.41
C ILE A 11 -25.22 -8.11 1.55
N ALA A 12 -26.11 -7.27 1.05
CA ALA A 12 -25.71 -6.08 0.29
C ALA A 12 -24.85 -5.13 1.13
N GLN A 13 -25.24 -4.90 2.38
CA GLN A 13 -24.46 -4.07 3.30
C GLN A 13 -23.09 -4.69 3.58
N LEU A 14 -23.04 -6.01 3.80
CA LEU A 14 -21.79 -6.72 4.01
C LEU A 14 -20.87 -6.58 2.81
N SER A 15 -21.40 -6.71 1.60
CA SER A 15 -20.63 -6.52 0.37
C SER A 15 -20.06 -5.12 0.26
N THR A 16 -20.86 -4.11 0.61
CA THR A 16 -20.41 -2.71 0.57
C THR A 16 -19.29 -2.47 1.57
N VAL A 17 -19.41 -3.00 2.78
CA VAL A 17 -18.37 -2.88 3.80
C VAL A 17 -17.10 -3.61 3.35
N HIS A 18 -17.25 -4.80 2.78
CA HIS A 18 -16.13 -5.57 2.27
C HIS A 18 -15.38 -4.81 1.18
N GLU A 19 -16.10 -4.21 0.24
CA GLU A 19 -15.50 -3.39 -0.83
C GLU A 19 -14.71 -2.21 -0.25
N LYS A 20 -15.26 -1.56 0.78
CA LYS A 20 -14.57 -0.44 1.44
C LYS A 20 -13.29 -0.90 2.13
N ILE A 21 -13.33 -2.05 2.79
CA ILE A 21 -12.15 -2.63 3.44
C ILE A 21 -11.08 -2.95 2.38
N GLU A 22 -11.47 -3.57 1.28
CA GLU A 22 -10.55 -3.86 0.18
C GLU A 22 -9.93 -2.59 -0.40
N GLN A 23 -10.72 -1.54 -0.55
CA GLN A 23 -10.22 -0.25 -1.05
C GLN A 23 -9.18 0.36 -0.10
N VAL A 24 -9.46 0.34 1.21
CA VAL A 24 -8.51 0.85 2.22
C VAL A 24 -7.21 0.05 2.19
N HIS A 25 -7.29 -1.28 2.12
CA HIS A 25 -6.11 -2.13 2.00
C HIS A 25 -5.31 -1.83 0.74
N HIS A 26 -5.99 -1.62 -0.37
CA HIS A 26 -5.34 -1.28 -1.64
C HIS A 26 -4.61 0.06 -1.56
N GLU A 27 -5.26 1.07 -1.01
CA GLU A 27 -4.67 2.40 -0.82
C GLU A 27 -3.46 2.33 0.11
N GLN A 28 -3.56 1.55 1.18
CA GLN A 28 -2.46 1.37 2.13
C GLN A 28 -1.27 0.66 1.46
N ALA A 29 -1.54 -0.37 0.67
CA ALA A 29 -0.50 -1.08 -0.07
C ALA A 29 0.23 -0.15 -1.06
N HIS A 30 -0.51 0.73 -1.74
CA HIS A 30 0.09 1.73 -2.63
C HIS A 30 0.97 2.72 -1.86
N ALA A 31 0.49 3.21 -0.72
CA ALA A 31 1.25 4.14 0.11
C ALA A 31 2.54 3.48 0.63
N ASP A 32 2.44 2.24 1.08
CA ASP A 32 3.59 1.47 1.58
C ASP A 32 4.61 1.22 0.46
N PHE A 33 4.14 0.89 -0.73
CA PHE A 33 5.00 0.67 -1.89
C PHE A 33 5.74 1.96 -2.28
N TYR A 34 5.02 3.08 -2.30
CA TYR A 34 5.63 4.38 -2.59
C TYR A 34 6.70 4.73 -1.58
N TYR A 35 6.40 4.56 -0.29
CA TYR A 35 7.35 4.85 0.79
C TYR A 35 8.60 3.97 0.67
N LEU A 36 8.41 2.67 0.42
CA LEU A 36 9.52 1.75 0.23
C LEU A 36 10.38 2.15 -0.98
N SER A 37 9.74 2.56 -2.07
CA SER A 37 10.44 3.02 -3.28
C SER A 37 11.33 4.23 -2.97
N GLU A 38 10.84 5.18 -2.20
CA GLU A 38 11.61 6.36 -1.80
C GLU A 38 12.78 5.99 -0.89
N LEU A 39 12.58 5.05 0.05
CA LEU A 39 13.66 4.56 0.90
C LEU A 39 14.75 3.88 0.09
N ILE A 40 14.39 3.09 -0.91
CA ILE A 40 15.35 2.41 -1.78
C ILE A 40 16.15 3.44 -2.59
N LYS A 41 15.51 4.47 -3.11
CA LYS A 41 16.20 5.56 -3.82
C LYS A 41 17.21 6.24 -2.92
N ASP A 42 16.82 6.55 -1.70
CA ASP A 42 17.71 7.18 -0.72
C ASP A 42 18.90 6.27 -0.41
N TYR A 43 18.66 4.98 -0.24
CA TYR A 43 19.71 4.01 0.02
C TYR A 43 20.70 3.93 -1.16
N ILE A 44 20.20 3.85 -2.37
CA ILE A 44 21.02 3.82 -3.58
C ILE A 44 21.87 5.09 -3.68
N GLY A 45 21.27 6.25 -3.43
CA GLY A 45 21.98 7.52 -3.42
C GLY A 45 23.09 7.56 -2.39
N LEU A 46 22.83 7.05 -1.18
CA LEU A 46 23.84 6.98 -0.12
C LEU A 46 24.99 6.04 -0.48
N VAL A 47 24.69 4.87 -1.02
CA VAL A 47 25.71 3.92 -1.48
C VAL A 47 26.56 4.56 -2.58
N GLY A 48 25.94 5.26 -3.52
CA GLY A 48 26.67 5.99 -4.58
C GLY A 48 27.61 7.04 -4.02
N ALA A 49 27.13 7.81 -3.03
CA ALA A 49 27.96 8.84 -2.37
C ALA A 49 29.15 8.23 -1.64
N VAL A 50 28.95 7.10 -0.95
CA VAL A 50 30.02 6.38 -0.25
C VAL A 50 31.05 5.87 -1.25
N LYS A 51 30.60 5.28 -2.36
CA LYS A 51 31.50 4.81 -3.42
C LYS A 51 32.34 5.94 -4.00
N ASP A 52 31.74 7.10 -4.23
CA ASP A 52 32.44 8.27 -4.76
C ASP A 52 33.54 8.72 -3.81
N VAL A 53 33.25 8.76 -2.51
CA VAL A 53 34.24 9.11 -1.48
C VAL A 53 35.42 8.11 -1.52
N PHE A 54 35.13 6.82 -1.60
CA PHE A 54 36.20 5.81 -1.66
C PHE A 54 37.02 5.93 -2.93
N GLN A 55 36.40 6.21 -4.06
CA GLN A 55 37.10 6.39 -5.33
C GLN A 55 38.04 7.61 -5.32
N VAL A 56 37.58 8.69 -4.70
CA VAL A 56 38.38 9.91 -4.56
C VAL A 56 39.54 9.70 -3.60
N SER A 57 39.37 8.82 -2.58
CA SER A 57 40.38 8.51 -1.58
C SER A 57 41.50 7.61 -2.11
N PHE A 58 41.18 6.88 -3.16
CA PHE A 58 42.15 5.97 -3.81
C PHE A 58 42.65 6.50 -5.12
#